data_5d46fac5d21442d0b04b54946450bfd5
#
_entry.id   5d46fac5d21442d0b04b54946450bfd5
#
_cell.length_a   1.000
_cell.length_b   1.000
_cell.length_c   1.000
_cell.angle_alpha   90.00
_cell.angle_beta   90.00
_cell.angle_gamma   90.00
#
_symmetry.space_group_name_H-M   'P 1'
#
loop_
_entity.id
_entity.type
_entity.pdbx_description
1 polymer ?
#
loop_
_entity_poly.entity_id
_entity_poly.type
_entity_poly.pdbx_seq_one_letter_code
_entity_poly.pdbx_strand_id
1 'polypeptide(L)'
;TTWCENPDSPRSECHGWSSAPIYEFSRMVLGAFPTRDGWSHVSVQPCPPEGLSFAEGSVPTPYGDLFIRWERRDGDFTLTVRKPEGAPLCVTAVLPDGLAVPMGSDCSLTASCTL
;
A
#
# COMPACT_ATOMS: atom_id res chain seq x y z
N THR A 1 -6.14 23.03 -7.83
CA THR A 1 -6.01 22.42 -6.48
C THR A 1 -4.57 22.09 -6.23
N THR A 2 -3.99 22.67 -5.21
CA THR A 2 -2.60 22.48 -4.81
C THR A 2 -2.56 22.10 -3.33
N TRP A 3 -1.41 21.65 -2.85
CA TRP A 3 -1.19 21.39 -1.43
C TRP A 3 -0.71 22.70 -0.78
N CYS A 4 -1.63 23.48 -0.24
CA CYS A 4 -1.31 24.72 0.44
C CYS A 4 -0.73 24.48 1.85
N GLU A 5 0.07 25.44 2.34
CA GLU A 5 0.65 25.39 3.68
C GLU A 5 -0.42 25.49 4.77
N ASN A 6 -1.40 26.38 4.55
CA ASN A 6 -2.50 26.66 5.47
C ASN A 6 -3.75 26.97 4.65
N PRO A 7 -4.88 26.27 4.89
CA PRO A 7 -6.10 26.48 4.12
C PRO A 7 -6.70 27.90 4.29
N ASP A 8 -6.53 28.52 5.46
CA ASP A 8 -7.18 29.80 5.78
C ASP A 8 -6.35 31.02 5.35
N SER A 9 -5.04 30.89 5.29
CA SER A 9 -4.12 31.98 4.92
C SER A 9 -2.83 31.40 4.32
N PRO A 10 -2.86 30.94 3.08
CA PRO A 10 -1.73 30.25 2.49
C PRO A 10 -0.59 31.24 2.18
N ARG A 11 0.53 31.09 2.88
CA ARG A 11 1.80 31.74 2.53
C ARG A 11 2.39 31.08 1.27
N SER A 12 2.12 29.80 1.08
CA SER A 12 2.50 29.01 -0.07
C SER A 12 1.34 28.13 -0.52
N GLU A 13 0.94 28.26 -1.78
CA GLU A 13 -0.12 27.43 -2.38
C GLU A 13 0.39 26.08 -2.91
N CYS A 14 1.70 25.89 -2.97
CA CYS A 14 2.35 24.65 -3.40
C CYS A 14 3.44 24.28 -2.39
N HIS A 15 3.01 23.84 -1.21
CA HIS A 15 3.90 23.57 -0.09
C HIS A 15 4.27 22.09 -0.06
N GLY A 16 5.56 21.76 -0.29
CA GLY A 16 6.04 20.39 -0.41
C GLY A 16 5.76 19.52 0.81
N TRP A 17 5.80 20.08 2.00
CA TRP A 17 5.49 19.36 3.25
C TRP A 17 4.04 18.87 3.31
N SER A 18 3.12 19.63 2.71
CA SER A 18 1.70 19.28 2.68
C SER A 18 1.39 18.15 1.72
N SER A 19 2.36 17.70 0.92
CA SER A 19 2.21 16.54 0.02
C SER A 19 2.53 15.19 0.68
N ALA A 20 2.95 15.18 1.95
CA ALA A 20 3.20 13.95 2.72
C ALA A 20 2.07 12.91 2.65
N PRO A 21 0.76 13.28 2.60
CA PRO A 21 -0.32 12.31 2.47
C PRO A 21 -0.21 11.40 1.24
N ILE A 22 0.38 11.87 0.13
CA ILE A 22 0.58 11.05 -1.07
C ILE A 22 1.47 9.84 -0.76
N TYR A 23 2.54 10.07 -0.02
CA TYR A 23 3.43 9.01 0.43
C TYR A 23 2.75 8.09 1.46
N GLU A 24 2.03 8.69 2.42
CA GLU A 24 1.38 7.93 3.49
C GLU A 24 0.22 7.06 2.98
N PHE A 25 -0.50 7.46 1.94
CA PHE A 25 -1.49 6.59 1.30
C PHE A 25 -0.87 5.30 0.77
N SER A 26 0.27 5.40 0.12
CA SER A 26 0.98 4.21 -0.39
C SER A 26 1.54 3.37 0.73
N ARG A 27 2.15 4.00 1.74
CA ARG A 27 2.85 3.31 2.82
C ARG A 27 1.93 2.74 3.90
N MET A 28 0.90 3.51 4.30
CA MET A 28 0.04 3.12 5.42
C MET A 28 -1.27 2.51 4.93
N VAL A 29 -1.98 3.20 4.03
CA VAL A 29 -3.32 2.74 3.60
C VAL A 29 -3.20 1.51 2.70
N LEU A 30 -2.34 1.54 1.68
CA LEU A 30 -2.03 0.36 0.85
C LEU A 30 -1.02 -0.57 1.51
N GLY A 31 -0.17 -0.04 2.38
CA GLY A 31 0.74 -0.80 3.21
C GLY A 31 2.04 -1.23 2.53
N ALA A 32 2.38 -0.69 1.37
CA ALA A 32 3.58 -1.09 0.66
C ALA A 32 4.82 -0.33 1.12
N PHE A 33 5.85 -1.05 1.54
CA PHE A 33 7.16 -0.46 1.83
C PHE A 33 8.30 -1.44 1.58
N PRO A 34 9.48 -0.95 1.11
CA PRO A 34 10.64 -1.79 0.91
C PRO A 34 11.21 -2.25 2.25
N THR A 35 11.59 -3.51 2.34
CA THR A 35 12.30 -4.10 3.49
C THR A 35 13.78 -4.32 3.20
N ARG A 36 14.21 -4.11 1.94
CA ARG A 36 15.60 -4.10 1.51
C ARG A 36 15.83 -3.03 0.45
N ASP A 37 17.08 -2.61 0.35
CA ASP A 37 17.50 -1.62 -0.63
C ASP A 37 17.13 -2.04 -2.06
N GLY A 38 16.85 -1.04 -2.90
CA GLY A 38 16.46 -1.24 -4.29
C GLY A 38 15.11 -1.91 -4.50
N TRP A 39 14.26 -2.00 -3.47
CA TRP A 39 12.93 -2.63 -3.55
C TRP A 39 12.97 -4.13 -3.90
N SER A 40 14.11 -4.79 -3.70
CA SER A 40 14.21 -6.23 -3.96
C SER A 40 13.27 -7.07 -3.10
N HIS A 41 12.93 -6.55 -1.91
CA HIS A 41 11.95 -7.15 -1.00
C HIS A 41 10.98 -6.07 -0.54
N VAL A 42 9.68 -6.38 -0.61
CA VAL A 42 8.58 -5.49 -0.23
C VAL A 42 7.67 -6.20 0.76
N SER A 43 7.34 -5.52 1.84
CA SER A 43 6.21 -5.88 2.69
C SER A 43 4.96 -5.14 2.23
N VAL A 44 3.83 -5.83 2.19
CA VAL A 44 2.51 -5.23 1.99
C VAL A 44 1.69 -5.51 3.24
N GLN A 45 1.62 -4.51 4.11
CA GLN A 45 0.95 -4.56 5.41
C GLN A 45 0.02 -3.36 5.55
N PRO A 46 -1.20 -3.42 5.01
CA PRO A 46 -2.16 -2.35 5.13
C PRO A 46 -2.50 -2.04 6.59
N CYS A 47 -2.63 -0.74 6.88
CA CYS A 47 -3.20 -0.24 8.14
C CYS A 47 -4.53 0.45 7.82
N PRO A 48 -5.63 -0.31 7.74
CA PRO A 48 -6.90 0.19 7.27
C PRO A 48 -7.51 1.19 8.26
N PRO A 49 -7.69 2.47 7.89
CA PRO A 49 -8.33 3.45 8.75
C PRO A 49 -9.75 3.05 9.15
N GLU A 50 -10.20 3.50 10.32
CA GLU A 50 -11.58 3.33 10.73
C GLU A 50 -12.53 4.00 9.73
N GLY A 51 -13.67 3.35 9.44
CA GLY A 51 -14.66 3.84 8.49
C GLY A 51 -14.34 3.57 7.01
N LEU A 52 -13.13 3.08 6.68
CA LEU A 52 -12.78 2.71 5.31
C LEU A 52 -12.99 1.21 5.09
N SER A 53 -13.86 0.85 4.14
CA SER A 53 -14.20 -0.55 3.85
C SER A 53 -13.27 -1.19 2.80
N PHE A 54 -12.62 -0.40 1.96
CA PHE A 54 -11.64 -0.86 0.99
C PHE A 54 -10.66 0.25 0.60
N ALA A 55 -9.53 -0.14 0.07
CA ALA A 55 -8.65 0.72 -0.73
C ALA A 55 -7.99 -0.08 -1.84
N GLU A 56 -7.72 0.60 -2.96
CA GLU A 56 -6.95 0.02 -4.06
C GLU A 56 -6.06 1.08 -4.71
N GLY A 57 -4.96 0.62 -5.26
CA GLY A 57 -4.03 1.49 -5.97
C GLY A 57 -2.78 0.76 -6.44
N SER A 58 -1.97 1.48 -7.20
CA SER A 58 -0.66 1.02 -7.64
C SER A 58 0.45 1.81 -6.98
N VAL A 59 1.46 1.11 -6.52
CA VAL A 59 2.67 1.69 -5.94
C VAL A 59 3.82 1.48 -6.92
N PRO A 60 4.44 2.56 -7.44
CA PRO A 60 5.55 2.43 -8.38
C PRO A 60 6.77 1.83 -7.68
N THR A 61 7.40 0.86 -8.33
CA THR A 61 8.67 0.28 -7.93
C THR A 61 9.68 0.36 -9.07
N PRO A 62 10.98 0.17 -8.84
CA PRO A 62 11.96 0.11 -9.91
C PRO A 62 11.70 -0.99 -10.95
N TYR A 63 10.84 -1.95 -10.64
CA TYR A 63 10.50 -3.10 -11.49
C TYR A 63 9.10 -2.98 -12.13
N GLY A 64 8.43 -1.84 -11.98
CA GLY A 64 7.07 -1.59 -12.42
C GLY A 64 6.07 -1.48 -11.27
N ASP A 65 4.81 -1.32 -11.60
CA ASP A 65 3.77 -1.03 -10.61
C ASP A 65 3.35 -2.27 -9.81
N LEU A 66 3.34 -2.13 -8.50
CA LEU A 66 2.79 -3.11 -7.57
C LEU A 66 1.33 -2.74 -7.29
N PHE A 67 0.39 -3.51 -7.81
CA PHE A 67 -1.03 -3.30 -7.52
C PHE A 67 -1.41 -3.93 -6.20
N ILE A 68 -2.17 -3.17 -5.39
CA ILE A 68 -2.66 -3.60 -4.08
C ILE A 68 -4.13 -3.24 -3.97
N ARG A 69 -4.94 -4.18 -3.48
CA ARG A 69 -6.32 -3.98 -3.08
C ARG A 69 -6.58 -4.72 -1.78
N TRP A 70 -7.21 -4.05 -0.85
CA TRP A 70 -7.79 -4.72 0.31
C TRP A 70 -9.25 -4.30 0.49
N GLU A 71 -10.04 -5.16 1.11
CA GLU A 71 -11.40 -4.86 1.52
C GLU A 71 -11.76 -5.56 2.83
N ARG A 72 -12.67 -4.92 3.57
CA ARG A 72 -13.32 -5.44 4.77
C ARG A 72 -14.79 -5.68 4.45
N ARG A 73 -15.25 -6.88 4.72
CA ARG A 73 -16.66 -7.23 4.53
C ARG A 73 -17.09 -8.29 5.53
N ASP A 74 -18.18 -8.02 6.25
CA ASP A 74 -18.84 -8.99 7.16
C ASP A 74 -17.89 -9.59 8.21
N GLY A 75 -16.86 -8.83 8.67
CA GLY A 75 -15.88 -9.30 9.64
C GLY A 75 -14.64 -9.95 9.00
N ASP A 76 -14.61 -10.12 7.69
CA ASP A 76 -13.45 -10.62 6.97
C ASP A 76 -12.62 -9.49 6.38
N PHE A 77 -11.30 -9.73 6.29
CA PHE A 77 -10.36 -8.89 5.58
C PHE A 77 -9.71 -9.69 4.46
N THR A 78 -9.73 -9.14 3.25
CA THR A 78 -9.10 -9.76 2.08
C THR A 78 -8.07 -8.80 1.49
N LEU A 79 -6.86 -9.30 1.24
CA LEU A 79 -5.75 -8.57 0.63
C LEU A 79 -5.35 -9.25 -0.69
N THR A 80 -5.38 -8.50 -1.77
CA THR A 80 -4.89 -8.92 -3.09
C THR A 80 -3.69 -8.06 -3.48
N VAL A 81 -2.61 -8.71 -3.87
CA VAL A 81 -1.38 -8.07 -4.36
C VAL A 81 -1.02 -8.67 -5.71
N ARG A 82 -0.68 -7.81 -6.68
CA ARG A 82 -0.17 -8.23 -7.99
C ARG A 82 1.11 -7.46 -8.32
N LYS A 83 2.15 -8.19 -8.69
CA LYS A 83 3.44 -7.64 -9.14
C LYS A 83 3.57 -7.80 -10.67
N PRO A 84 4.43 -6.99 -11.32
CA PRO A 84 4.74 -7.18 -12.74
C PRO A 84 5.29 -8.58 -13.02
N GLU A 85 4.92 -9.14 -14.15
CA GLU A 85 5.41 -10.44 -14.59
C GLU A 85 6.94 -10.40 -14.79
N GLY A 86 7.63 -11.42 -14.30
CA GLY A 86 9.09 -11.54 -14.40
C GLY A 86 9.86 -10.57 -13.48
N ALA A 87 9.19 -9.71 -12.71
CA ALA A 87 9.86 -8.80 -11.79
C ALA A 87 10.62 -9.58 -10.68
N PRO A 88 11.92 -9.29 -10.44
CA PRO A 88 12.70 -9.92 -9.38
C PRO A 88 12.34 -9.30 -8.01
N LEU A 89 11.06 -9.24 -7.72
CA LEU A 89 10.47 -8.60 -6.55
C LEU A 89 9.93 -9.68 -5.62
N CYS A 90 10.53 -9.81 -4.43
CA CYS A 90 10.02 -10.66 -3.36
C CYS A 90 8.97 -9.88 -2.58
N VAL A 91 7.73 -10.33 -2.59
CA VAL A 91 6.62 -9.69 -1.86
C VAL A 91 6.18 -10.58 -0.72
N THR A 92 5.96 -9.98 0.44
CA THR A 92 5.31 -10.62 1.60
C THR A 92 4.09 -9.81 1.99
N ALA A 93 2.91 -10.41 1.90
CA ALA A 93 1.69 -9.82 2.44
C ALA A 93 1.60 -10.12 3.94
N VAL A 94 1.24 -9.11 4.72
CA VAL A 94 1.01 -9.26 6.17
C VAL A 94 -0.42 -8.85 6.47
N LEU A 95 -1.21 -9.78 6.97
CA LEU A 95 -2.61 -9.57 7.31
C LEU A 95 -2.76 -8.90 8.69
N PRO A 96 -3.93 -8.31 9.00
CA PRO A 96 -4.18 -7.66 10.28
C PRO A 96 -4.00 -8.56 11.52
N ASP A 97 -4.21 -9.85 11.39
CA ASP A 97 -3.96 -10.86 12.44
C ASP A 97 -2.46 -11.18 12.64
N GLY A 98 -1.59 -10.59 11.83
CA GLY A 98 -0.15 -10.79 11.86
C GLY A 98 0.35 -11.95 11.00
N LEU A 99 -0.55 -12.67 10.30
CA LEU A 99 -0.13 -13.74 9.39
C LEU A 99 0.64 -13.17 8.21
N ALA A 100 1.87 -13.62 8.03
CA ALA A 100 2.73 -13.26 6.91
C ALA A 100 2.65 -14.34 5.81
N VAL A 101 2.25 -13.93 4.61
CA VAL A 101 2.10 -14.82 3.45
C VAL A 101 3.05 -14.36 2.36
N PRO A 102 4.15 -15.10 2.11
CA PRO A 102 5.06 -14.78 1.01
C PRO A 102 4.39 -15.08 -0.34
N MET A 103 4.56 -14.17 -1.29
CA MET A 103 4.20 -14.42 -2.68
C MET A 103 5.26 -15.34 -3.29
N GLY A 104 4.84 -16.50 -3.80
CA GLY A 104 5.72 -17.45 -4.47
C GLY A 104 6.17 -16.96 -5.86
N SER A 105 6.29 -17.90 -6.79
CA SER A 105 6.64 -17.61 -8.20
C SER A 105 5.55 -16.87 -8.96
N ASP A 106 4.33 -16.90 -8.46
CA ASP A 106 3.18 -16.27 -9.10
C ASP A 106 3.26 -14.73 -9.08
N CYS A 107 2.59 -14.11 -10.05
CA CYS A 107 2.50 -12.64 -10.12
C CYS A 107 1.34 -12.07 -9.29
N SER A 108 0.55 -12.93 -8.66
CA SER A 108 -0.63 -12.54 -7.86
C SER A 108 -0.73 -13.37 -6.59
N LEU A 109 -1.11 -12.70 -5.50
CA LEU A 109 -1.42 -13.30 -4.22
C LEU A 109 -2.76 -12.76 -3.74
N THR A 110 -3.63 -13.63 -3.23
CA THR A 110 -4.80 -13.23 -2.44
C THR A 110 -4.80 -13.99 -1.13
N ALA A 111 -4.92 -13.26 -0.02
CA ALA A 111 -4.96 -13.82 1.32
C ALA A 111 -6.07 -13.15 2.14
N SER A 112 -6.65 -13.88 3.08
CA SER A 112 -7.75 -13.39 3.92
C SER A 112 -7.59 -13.82 5.36
N CYS A 113 -8.12 -13.01 6.28
CA CYS A 113 -8.27 -13.34 7.70
C CYS A 113 -9.61 -12.81 8.22
N THR A 114 -10.05 -13.32 9.37
CA THR A 114 -11.19 -12.75 10.12
C THR A 114 -10.66 -11.64 11.05
N LEU A 115 -11.40 -10.54 11.14
CA LEU A 115 -11.06 -9.37 11.97
C LEU A 115 -11.65 -9.46 13.37
#